data_b0eab05afaee963b773b7e17755def75
#
_entry.id   b0eab05afaee963b773b7e17755def75
#
_cell.length_a   1.000
_cell.length_b   1.000
_cell.length_c   1.000
_cell.angle_alpha   90.00
_cell.angle_beta   90.00
_cell.angle_gamma   90.00
#
_symmetry.space_group_name_H-M   'P 1'
#
loop_
_entity.id
_entity.type
_entity.pdbx_description
1 polymer ?
#
loop_
_entity_poly.entity_id
_entity_poly.type
_entity_poly.pdbx_seq_one_letter_code
_entity_poly.pdbx_strand_id
1 'polypeptide(L)'
;MNTASCEKEAPSLSRDEAIAILDTPDEELEALIDRASSLRYKYKGNRVSIHILTNARSGNCSQDCAYCAQSCRSTADIDKYKWVDEDKLYQDNDFVNDYHLSRHCIGLSGMKFTDKEIEELARRIRKMKEQGTHLCCSIGFLTEHRAKVLKEAGLDRINHNLNSSRSFYQNICSTHTFDQRVQNIHMLQGLGFEICSGGIIGMGESKADVVDMLLELREIQPEALPINFLLPIKGTPLGNADISQLTTEYCMKVLCLARLLVPKADIRCAAGREVYFKGEEKKLLSVVDSIFASGYLTEGGQGIEDTLKTITDAGFTYEIESA
;
A
#
# COMPACT_ATOMS: atom_id res chain seq x y z
N MET A 1 5.68 1.64 44.01
CA MET A 1 4.32 1.20 43.64
C MET A 1 4.11 1.51 42.18
N ASN A 2 4.31 0.49 41.33
CA ASN A 2 4.20 0.61 39.89
C ASN A 2 2.75 0.40 39.49
N THR A 3 2.03 1.49 39.18
CA THR A 3 0.73 1.40 38.53
C THR A 3 0.98 1.31 37.02
N ALA A 4 1.22 0.09 36.51
CA ALA A 4 1.08 -0.20 35.10
C ALA A 4 -0.40 0.04 34.76
N SER A 5 -0.71 1.15 34.13
CA SER A 5 -2.02 1.40 33.52
C SER A 5 -2.22 0.32 32.45
N CYS A 6 -3.15 -0.58 32.72
CA CYS A 6 -3.65 -1.55 31.75
C CYS A 6 -4.31 -0.73 30.63
N GLU A 7 -3.55 -0.41 29.57
CA GLU A 7 -4.11 0.14 28.34
C GLU A 7 -5.04 -0.93 27.78
N LYS A 8 -6.35 -0.69 27.89
CA LYS A 8 -7.35 -1.53 27.23
C LYS A 8 -7.04 -1.50 25.74
N GLU A 9 -6.56 -2.61 25.20
CA GLU A 9 -6.50 -2.81 23.75
C GLU A 9 -7.89 -2.54 23.17
N ALA A 10 -7.93 -1.92 21.98
CA ALA A 10 -9.20 -1.69 21.30
C ALA A 10 -9.95 -3.03 21.17
N PRO A 11 -11.25 -3.11 21.48
CA PRO A 11 -11.98 -4.36 21.41
C PRO A 11 -11.85 -4.95 20.00
N SER A 12 -11.50 -6.23 19.93
CA SER A 12 -11.38 -6.96 18.68
C SER A 12 -12.76 -7.01 18.01
N LEU A 13 -12.91 -6.33 16.87
CA LEU A 13 -14.14 -6.39 16.07
C LEU A 13 -14.33 -7.81 15.53
N SER A 14 -15.52 -8.36 15.70
CA SER A 14 -15.96 -9.57 15.03
C SER A 14 -16.18 -9.32 13.52
N ARG A 15 -16.30 -10.40 12.74
CA ARG A 15 -16.60 -10.30 11.31
C ARG A 15 -17.92 -9.57 11.02
N ASP A 16 -18.97 -9.89 11.78
CA ASP A 16 -20.29 -9.29 11.57
C ASP A 16 -20.29 -7.80 11.95
N GLU A 17 -19.61 -7.41 13.03
CA GLU A 17 -19.41 -6.00 13.38
C GLU A 17 -18.60 -5.25 12.32
N ALA A 18 -17.60 -5.88 11.71
CA ALA A 18 -16.82 -5.29 10.62
C ALA A 18 -17.65 -5.11 9.35
N ILE A 19 -18.55 -6.05 9.02
CA ILE A 19 -19.50 -5.91 7.90
C ILE A 19 -20.48 -4.76 8.21
N ALA A 20 -21.01 -4.68 9.42
CA ALA A 20 -21.92 -3.61 9.82
C ALA A 20 -21.29 -2.21 9.70
N ILE A 21 -19.97 -2.09 9.90
CA ILE A 21 -19.25 -0.81 9.66
C ILE A 21 -19.31 -0.39 8.19
N LEU A 22 -19.20 -1.33 7.24
CA LEU A 22 -19.33 -1.01 5.82
C LEU A 22 -20.79 -0.71 5.40
N ASP A 23 -21.76 -1.08 6.23
CA ASP A 23 -23.18 -0.78 6.05
C ASP A 23 -23.64 0.45 6.86
N THR A 24 -22.75 1.13 7.57
CA THR A 24 -23.04 2.37 8.29
C THR A 24 -23.74 3.37 7.35
N PRO A 25 -24.90 3.95 7.73
CA PRO A 25 -25.55 5.00 6.96
C PRO A 25 -24.61 6.21 6.73
N ASP A 26 -24.77 6.90 5.60
CA ASP A 26 -23.86 8.02 5.27
C ASP A 26 -24.02 9.20 6.24
N GLU A 27 -25.18 9.38 6.83
CA GLU A 27 -25.44 10.35 7.91
C GLU A 27 -24.71 10.05 9.23
N GLU A 28 -24.26 8.82 9.43
CA GLU A 28 -23.47 8.40 10.60
C GLU A 28 -21.95 8.34 10.29
N LEU A 29 -21.54 8.64 9.06
CA LEU A 29 -20.13 8.52 8.61
C LEU A 29 -19.19 9.38 9.46
N GLU A 30 -19.56 10.57 9.85
CA GLU A 30 -18.71 11.47 10.66
C GLU A 30 -18.36 10.82 12.01
N ALA A 31 -19.30 10.16 12.67
CA ALA A 31 -19.04 9.45 13.93
C ALA A 31 -18.06 8.27 13.72
N LEU A 32 -18.11 7.59 12.58
CA LEU A 32 -17.18 6.54 12.22
C LEU A 32 -15.76 7.12 11.95
N ILE A 33 -15.69 8.25 11.26
CA ILE A 33 -14.43 8.99 11.01
C ILE A 33 -13.81 9.41 12.34
N ASP A 34 -14.56 9.99 13.27
CA ASP A 34 -14.07 10.42 14.59
C ASP A 34 -13.49 9.25 15.38
N ARG A 35 -14.14 8.08 15.32
CA ARG A 35 -13.66 6.86 15.96
C ARG A 35 -12.33 6.38 15.36
N ALA A 36 -12.23 6.35 14.04
CA ALA A 36 -10.99 5.95 13.34
C ALA A 36 -9.88 6.99 13.56
N SER A 37 -10.21 8.27 13.49
CA SER A 37 -9.33 9.40 13.73
C SER A 37 -8.69 9.36 15.12
N SER A 38 -9.47 9.04 16.15
CA SER A 38 -8.96 8.89 17.52
C SER A 38 -7.83 7.86 17.61
N LEU A 39 -7.96 6.73 16.91
CA LEU A 39 -6.91 5.71 16.82
C LEU A 39 -5.70 6.20 16.00
N ARG A 40 -5.95 6.89 14.88
CA ARG A 40 -4.90 7.49 14.07
C ARG A 40 -4.05 8.45 14.92
N TYR A 41 -4.67 9.38 15.66
CA TYR A 41 -3.94 10.31 16.53
C TYR A 41 -3.24 9.60 17.68
N LYS A 42 -3.86 8.58 18.27
CA LYS A 42 -3.23 7.78 19.35
C LYS A 42 -1.93 7.13 18.92
N TYR A 43 -1.88 6.53 17.71
CA TYR A 43 -0.75 5.71 17.26
C TYR A 43 0.21 6.43 16.31
N LYS A 44 -0.24 7.45 15.60
CA LYS A 44 0.52 8.12 14.53
C LYS A 44 0.71 9.63 14.76
N GLY A 45 0.04 10.21 15.75
CA GLY A 45 0.10 11.65 16.03
C GLY A 45 -0.44 12.50 14.89
N ASN A 46 0.16 13.63 14.60
CA ASN A 46 -0.28 14.58 13.56
C ASN A 46 0.55 14.48 12.26
N ARG A 47 1.41 13.47 12.13
CA ARG A 47 2.33 13.35 10.98
C ARG A 47 1.71 12.53 9.85
N VAL A 48 1.99 12.93 8.61
CA VAL A 48 1.70 12.19 7.39
C VAL A 48 3.01 11.74 6.77
N SER A 49 3.16 10.43 6.56
CA SER A 49 4.30 9.83 5.87
C SER A 49 4.13 9.95 4.37
N ILE A 50 5.11 10.53 3.69
CA ILE A 50 5.10 10.72 2.24
C ILE A 50 6.06 9.74 1.60
N HIS A 51 5.59 9.04 0.58
CA HIS A 51 6.37 8.10 -0.19
C HIS A 51 6.41 8.51 -1.65
N ILE A 52 7.48 8.17 -2.34
CA ILE A 52 7.50 8.17 -3.80
C ILE A 52 7.67 6.75 -4.32
N LEU A 53 7.27 6.55 -5.57
CA LEU A 53 7.31 5.24 -6.21
C LEU A 53 8.02 5.34 -7.57
N THR A 54 9.15 4.63 -7.70
CA THR A 54 9.81 4.43 -8.99
C THR A 54 9.42 3.08 -9.56
N ASN A 55 8.84 3.07 -10.78
CA ASN A 55 8.61 1.85 -11.54
C ASN A 55 9.95 1.38 -12.14
N ALA A 56 10.70 0.55 -11.41
CA ALA A 56 12.06 0.18 -11.79
C ALA A 56 12.12 -0.95 -12.83
N ARG A 57 11.04 -1.70 -13.01
CA ARG A 57 10.86 -2.68 -14.09
C ARG A 57 9.41 -2.65 -14.54
N SER A 58 9.17 -2.50 -15.85
CA SER A 58 7.83 -2.32 -16.39
C SER A 58 7.50 -3.33 -17.48
N GLY A 59 6.24 -3.78 -17.45
CA GLY A 59 5.67 -4.72 -18.45
C GLY A 59 6.20 -6.14 -18.33
N ASN A 60 5.86 -6.96 -19.31
CA ASN A 60 6.33 -8.35 -19.49
C ASN A 60 6.18 -9.26 -18.25
N CYS A 61 5.20 -8.99 -17.38
CA CYS A 61 4.89 -9.85 -16.25
C CYS A 61 4.18 -11.12 -16.74
N SER A 62 4.63 -12.29 -16.26
CA SER A 62 4.02 -13.58 -16.61
C SER A 62 2.72 -13.87 -15.86
N GLN A 63 2.31 -12.97 -14.96
CA GLN A 63 1.11 -13.14 -14.14
C GLN A 63 -0.12 -12.56 -14.84
N ASP A 64 -1.29 -13.11 -14.54
CA ASP A 64 -2.56 -12.79 -15.19
C ASP A 64 -3.49 -11.89 -14.36
N CYS A 65 -2.94 -11.16 -13.39
CA CYS A 65 -3.70 -10.26 -12.51
C CYS A 65 -4.60 -9.32 -13.32
N ALA A 66 -5.91 -9.42 -13.10
CA ALA A 66 -6.93 -8.78 -13.93
C ALA A 66 -6.93 -7.24 -13.88
N TYR A 67 -6.45 -6.67 -12.78
CA TYR A 67 -6.36 -5.22 -12.56
C TYR A 67 -5.07 -4.59 -13.10
N CYS A 68 -4.06 -5.40 -13.45
CA CYS A 68 -2.71 -4.90 -13.65
C CYS A 68 -2.39 -4.63 -15.12
N ALA A 69 -2.04 -3.39 -15.46
CA ALA A 69 -1.62 -3.00 -16.80
C ALA A 69 -0.35 -3.75 -17.27
N GLN A 70 0.47 -4.25 -16.35
CA GLN A 70 1.71 -4.98 -16.65
C GLN A 70 1.52 -6.50 -16.77
N SER A 71 0.29 -7.03 -16.61
CA SER A 71 0.01 -8.47 -16.65
C SER A 71 0.10 -9.05 -18.06
N CYS A 72 0.28 -10.38 -18.18
CA CYS A 72 0.31 -11.05 -19.47
C CYS A 72 -1.05 -11.00 -20.21
N ARG A 73 -2.14 -10.67 -19.53
CA ARG A 73 -3.48 -10.50 -20.12
C ARG A 73 -3.77 -9.05 -20.54
N SER A 74 -2.89 -8.13 -20.20
CA SER A 74 -3.09 -6.72 -20.50
C SER A 74 -2.65 -6.37 -21.92
N THR A 75 -3.48 -5.59 -22.61
CA THR A 75 -3.17 -4.91 -23.86
C THR A 75 -3.01 -3.41 -23.67
N ALA A 76 -2.88 -2.95 -22.42
CA ALA A 76 -2.67 -1.56 -22.11
C ALA A 76 -1.38 -1.04 -22.74
N ASP A 77 -1.44 0.18 -23.25
CA ASP A 77 -0.29 0.88 -23.83
C ASP A 77 0.54 1.47 -22.70
N ILE A 78 1.60 0.75 -22.32
CA ILE A 78 2.54 1.12 -21.28
C ILE A 78 3.96 0.95 -21.77
N ASP A 79 4.86 1.77 -21.25
CA ASP A 79 6.29 1.59 -21.46
C ASP A 79 6.77 0.26 -20.90
N LYS A 80 7.63 -0.47 -21.67
CA LYS A 80 8.15 -1.77 -21.27
C LYS A 80 9.68 -1.74 -21.25
N TYR A 81 10.24 -2.00 -20.07
CA TYR A 81 11.69 -2.07 -19.88
C TYR A 81 12.06 -3.07 -18.79
N LYS A 82 13.25 -3.65 -18.91
CA LYS A 82 13.77 -4.61 -17.92
C LYS A 82 14.26 -3.91 -16.65
N TRP A 83 14.91 -2.78 -16.82
CA TRP A 83 15.35 -1.90 -15.74
C TRP A 83 15.17 -0.45 -16.17
N VAL A 84 14.71 0.38 -15.26
CA VAL A 84 14.76 1.83 -15.41
C VAL A 84 16.24 2.27 -15.46
N ASP A 85 16.49 3.40 -16.11
CA ASP A 85 17.80 4.02 -16.09
C ASP A 85 18.29 4.22 -14.64
N GLU A 86 19.55 3.91 -14.36
CA GLU A 86 20.13 4.01 -13.03
C GLU A 86 20.16 5.45 -12.52
N ASP A 87 20.46 6.40 -13.41
CA ASP A 87 20.50 7.82 -13.03
C ASP A 87 19.11 8.28 -12.58
N LYS A 88 18.04 7.85 -13.27
CA LYS A 88 16.66 8.13 -12.85
C LYS A 88 16.35 7.54 -11.47
N LEU A 89 16.74 6.29 -11.23
CA LEU A 89 16.49 5.63 -9.94
C LEU A 89 17.20 6.37 -8.79
N TYR A 90 18.44 6.80 -9.01
CA TYR A 90 19.21 7.51 -7.99
C TYR A 90 18.74 8.96 -7.82
N GLN A 91 18.35 9.67 -8.89
CA GLN A 91 17.69 10.98 -8.78
C GLN A 91 16.40 10.93 -7.97
N ASP A 92 15.58 9.88 -8.15
CA ASP A 92 14.39 9.68 -7.32
C ASP A 92 14.77 9.43 -5.85
N ASN A 93 15.90 8.75 -5.59
CA ASN A 93 16.40 8.54 -4.24
C ASN A 93 16.93 9.85 -3.62
N ASP A 94 17.68 10.64 -4.40
CA ASP A 94 18.15 11.96 -3.97
C ASP A 94 16.95 12.86 -3.62
N PHE A 95 15.90 12.85 -4.44
CA PHE A 95 14.66 13.57 -4.20
C PHE A 95 13.99 13.19 -2.86
N VAL A 96 13.99 11.90 -2.49
CA VAL A 96 13.48 11.47 -1.16
C VAL A 96 14.25 12.14 -0.04
N ASN A 97 15.57 12.21 -0.16
CA ASN A 97 16.42 12.78 0.87
C ASN A 97 16.34 14.31 0.91
N ASP A 98 16.31 14.98 -0.25
CA ASP A 98 16.22 16.44 -0.36
C ASP A 98 14.93 17.00 0.23
N TYR A 99 13.82 16.28 0.03
CA TYR A 99 12.51 16.65 0.59
C TYR A 99 12.20 15.99 1.93
N HIS A 100 13.14 15.26 2.53
CA HIS A 100 12.97 14.55 3.80
C HIS A 100 11.74 13.61 3.81
N LEU A 101 11.48 12.94 2.68
CA LEU A 101 10.34 12.04 2.54
C LEU A 101 10.57 10.73 3.30
N SER A 102 9.48 10.11 3.70
CA SER A 102 9.54 8.96 4.61
C SER A 102 10.16 7.71 3.98
N ARG A 103 9.99 7.50 2.65
CA ARG A 103 10.45 6.26 2.02
C ARG A 103 10.45 6.34 0.49
N HIS A 104 11.46 5.70 -0.13
CA HIS A 104 11.47 5.42 -1.55
C HIS A 104 10.94 3.99 -1.81
N CYS A 105 9.87 3.90 -2.59
CA CYS A 105 9.27 2.63 -3.02
C CYS A 105 9.74 2.29 -4.42
N ILE A 106 10.15 1.04 -4.64
CA ILE A 106 10.65 0.52 -5.91
C ILE A 106 9.69 -0.55 -6.39
N GLY A 107 9.02 -0.33 -7.53
CA GLY A 107 8.12 -1.29 -8.14
C GLY A 107 8.82 -2.11 -9.23
N LEU A 108 8.62 -3.42 -9.22
CA LEU A 108 9.17 -4.33 -10.22
C LEU A 108 8.09 -5.26 -10.76
N SER A 109 7.83 -5.20 -12.05
CA SER A 109 7.00 -6.19 -12.73
C SER A 109 7.67 -7.56 -12.74
N GLY A 110 6.90 -8.62 -12.59
CA GLY A 110 7.39 -10.00 -12.63
C GLY A 110 7.07 -10.79 -11.37
N MET A 111 7.05 -12.11 -11.49
CA MET A 111 6.78 -13.02 -10.37
C MET A 111 8.05 -13.64 -9.81
N LYS A 112 8.97 -14.02 -10.68
CA LYS A 112 10.22 -14.69 -10.34
C LYS A 112 11.39 -13.93 -10.94
N PHE A 113 12.42 -13.78 -10.15
CA PHE A 113 13.67 -13.13 -10.55
C PHE A 113 14.81 -14.16 -10.48
N THR A 114 15.73 -14.09 -11.40
CA THR A 114 16.96 -14.88 -11.36
C THR A 114 17.89 -14.36 -10.26
N ASP A 115 18.83 -15.17 -9.81
CA ASP A 115 19.81 -14.75 -8.79
C ASP A 115 20.63 -13.56 -9.29
N LYS A 116 20.96 -13.51 -10.61
CA LYS A 116 21.64 -12.35 -11.21
C LYS A 116 20.81 -11.06 -11.15
N GLU A 117 19.48 -11.15 -11.33
CA GLU A 117 18.59 -9.99 -11.21
C GLU A 117 18.43 -9.54 -9.74
N ILE A 118 18.46 -10.48 -8.81
CA ILE A 118 18.45 -10.17 -7.36
C ILE A 118 19.75 -9.49 -6.94
N GLU A 119 20.91 -9.98 -7.40
CA GLU A 119 22.21 -9.34 -7.13
C GLU A 119 22.29 -7.92 -7.73
N GLU A 120 21.74 -7.74 -8.94
CA GLU A 120 21.67 -6.42 -9.56
C GLU A 120 20.77 -5.46 -8.76
N LEU A 121 19.61 -5.92 -8.26
CA LEU A 121 18.76 -5.14 -7.38
C LEU A 121 19.48 -4.83 -6.06
N ALA A 122 20.13 -5.83 -5.47
CA ALA A 122 20.89 -5.69 -4.22
C ALA A 122 22.01 -4.63 -4.34
N ARG A 123 22.72 -4.59 -5.48
CA ARG A 123 23.75 -3.57 -5.78
C ARG A 123 23.13 -2.17 -5.76
N ARG A 124 21.98 -1.98 -6.41
CA ARG A 124 21.26 -0.70 -6.46
C ARG A 124 20.77 -0.28 -5.08
N ILE A 125 20.22 -1.23 -4.31
CA ILE A 125 19.78 -1.00 -2.93
C ILE A 125 20.94 -0.53 -2.06
N ARG A 126 22.08 -1.22 -2.08
CA ARG A 126 23.28 -0.81 -1.29
C ARG A 126 23.66 0.64 -1.57
N LYS A 127 23.69 1.03 -2.86
CA LYS A 127 24.04 2.41 -3.24
C LYS A 127 23.04 3.44 -2.70
N MET A 128 21.73 3.17 -2.78
CA MET A 128 20.72 4.07 -2.23
C MET A 128 20.79 4.14 -0.69
N LYS A 129 21.13 3.02 -0.03
CA LYS A 129 21.32 2.97 1.42
C LYS A 129 22.52 3.76 1.95
N GLU A 130 23.52 4.08 1.10
CA GLU A 130 24.64 4.96 1.48
C GLU A 130 24.17 6.35 1.94
N GLN A 131 22.99 6.78 1.48
CA GLN A 131 22.36 8.05 1.88
C GLN A 131 21.43 7.92 3.08
N GLY A 132 21.28 6.72 3.65
CA GLY A 132 20.36 6.47 4.77
C GLY A 132 18.89 6.31 4.38
N THR A 133 18.55 6.33 3.09
CA THR A 133 17.17 6.27 2.62
C THR A 133 16.46 4.99 3.09
N HIS A 134 15.24 5.13 3.61
CA HIS A 134 14.37 3.98 3.86
C HIS A 134 13.77 3.47 2.55
N LEU A 135 13.93 2.17 2.29
CA LEU A 135 13.55 1.55 1.02
C LEU A 135 12.40 0.54 1.22
N CYS A 136 11.45 0.57 0.28
CA CYS A 136 10.41 -0.44 0.15
C CYS A 136 10.46 -1.02 -1.27
N CYS A 137 10.37 -2.34 -1.42
CA CYS A 137 10.36 -2.96 -2.73
C CYS A 137 9.07 -3.74 -2.96
N SER A 138 8.35 -3.41 -4.05
CA SER A 138 7.26 -4.21 -4.57
C SER A 138 7.83 -5.17 -5.61
N ILE A 139 7.99 -6.42 -5.22
CA ILE A 139 8.59 -7.49 -6.01
C ILE A 139 7.71 -8.73 -5.94
N GLY A 140 7.81 -9.63 -6.91
CA GLY A 140 7.06 -10.88 -6.92
C GLY A 140 7.39 -11.81 -5.74
N PHE A 141 7.29 -13.11 -5.94
CA PHE A 141 7.60 -14.07 -4.88
C PHE A 141 9.13 -14.24 -4.74
N LEU A 142 9.58 -14.17 -3.50
CA LEU A 142 10.97 -14.41 -3.14
C LEU A 142 11.13 -15.79 -2.50
N THR A 143 12.22 -16.47 -2.83
CA THR A 143 12.72 -17.58 -2.02
C THR A 143 13.47 -17.03 -0.81
N GLU A 144 13.62 -17.83 0.25
CA GLU A 144 14.35 -17.43 1.45
C GLU A 144 15.78 -16.94 1.12
N HIS A 145 16.49 -17.66 0.24
CA HIS A 145 17.84 -17.27 -0.19
C HIS A 145 17.85 -15.86 -0.82
N ARG A 146 16.95 -15.59 -1.78
CA ARG A 146 16.87 -14.29 -2.47
C ARG A 146 16.45 -13.15 -1.55
N ALA A 147 15.54 -13.46 -0.61
CA ALA A 147 15.14 -12.49 0.40
C ALA A 147 16.32 -12.11 1.30
N LYS A 148 17.14 -13.08 1.74
CA LYS A 148 18.36 -12.82 2.53
C LYS A 148 19.34 -11.90 1.81
N VAL A 149 19.58 -12.12 0.50
CA VAL A 149 20.46 -11.23 -0.32
C VAL A 149 19.96 -9.78 -0.29
N LEU A 150 18.64 -9.56 -0.45
CA LEU A 150 18.07 -8.22 -0.39
C LEU A 150 18.11 -7.62 1.02
N LYS A 151 17.92 -8.44 2.06
CA LYS A 151 18.03 -8.02 3.46
C LYS A 151 19.45 -7.55 3.80
N GLU A 152 20.45 -8.34 3.40
CA GLU A 152 21.87 -8.02 3.56
C GLU A 152 22.29 -6.77 2.75
N ALA A 153 21.59 -6.49 1.66
CA ALA A 153 21.76 -5.24 0.90
C ALA A 153 21.19 -4.01 1.62
N GLY A 154 20.41 -4.21 2.70
CA GLY A 154 19.82 -3.15 3.49
C GLY A 154 18.36 -2.81 3.14
N LEU A 155 17.66 -3.66 2.37
CA LEU A 155 16.24 -3.43 2.10
C LEU A 155 15.43 -3.54 3.40
N ASP A 156 14.67 -2.49 3.71
CA ASP A 156 13.91 -2.40 4.96
C ASP A 156 12.56 -3.13 4.86
N ARG A 157 11.77 -2.83 3.82
CA ARG A 157 10.37 -3.24 3.68
C ARG A 157 10.09 -3.92 2.35
N ILE A 158 9.23 -4.93 2.38
CA ILE A 158 8.70 -5.56 1.15
C ILE A 158 7.20 -5.30 1.04
N ASN A 159 6.78 -4.80 -0.13
CA ASN A 159 5.37 -4.74 -0.49
C ASN A 159 4.94 -6.07 -1.12
N HIS A 160 4.00 -6.74 -0.46
CA HIS A 160 3.42 -7.99 -0.94
C HIS A 160 1.93 -8.03 -0.61
N ASN A 161 1.11 -7.34 -1.43
CA ASN A 161 -0.31 -7.16 -1.18
C ASN A 161 -1.10 -8.48 -1.26
N LEU A 162 -2.11 -8.65 -0.40
CA LEU A 162 -3.12 -9.69 -0.56
C LEU A 162 -4.01 -9.42 -1.77
N ASN A 163 -4.28 -8.18 -2.08
CA ASN A 163 -5.12 -7.63 -3.15
C ASN A 163 -6.63 -7.84 -2.94
N SER A 164 -7.09 -8.99 -2.45
CA SER A 164 -8.50 -9.31 -2.19
C SER A 164 -8.63 -10.39 -1.12
N SER A 165 -9.85 -10.89 -0.89
CA SER A 165 -10.10 -12.03 0.00
C SER A 165 -9.65 -13.36 -0.59
N ARG A 166 -9.49 -14.38 0.25
CA ARG A 166 -9.20 -15.75 -0.15
C ARG A 166 -10.28 -16.33 -1.09
N SER A 167 -11.56 -16.06 -0.80
CA SER A 167 -12.70 -16.53 -1.58
C SER A 167 -12.77 -15.90 -2.96
N PHE A 168 -12.49 -14.60 -3.05
CA PHE A 168 -12.59 -13.85 -4.31
C PHE A 168 -11.33 -13.93 -5.17
N TYR A 169 -10.20 -14.41 -4.63
CA TYR A 169 -8.88 -14.30 -5.24
C TYR A 169 -8.79 -14.89 -6.65
N GLN A 170 -9.44 -16.03 -6.88
CA GLN A 170 -9.41 -16.70 -8.19
C GLN A 170 -10.11 -15.90 -9.30
N ASN A 171 -10.98 -14.96 -8.95
CA ASN A 171 -11.64 -14.08 -9.92
C ASN A 171 -10.67 -13.04 -10.49
N ILE A 172 -9.60 -12.73 -9.76
CA ILE A 172 -8.64 -11.68 -10.14
C ILE A 172 -7.29 -12.21 -10.59
N CYS A 173 -6.93 -13.45 -10.22
CA CYS A 173 -5.65 -14.05 -10.59
C CYS A 173 -5.72 -15.57 -10.50
N SER A 174 -5.24 -16.27 -11.56
CA SER A 174 -5.18 -17.73 -11.61
C SER A 174 -3.75 -18.29 -11.55
N THR A 175 -2.74 -17.45 -11.77
CA THR A 175 -1.33 -17.87 -11.88
C THR A 175 -0.63 -18.03 -10.54
N HIS A 176 -1.25 -17.59 -9.46
CA HIS A 176 -0.82 -17.83 -8.07
C HIS A 176 -2.02 -17.67 -7.12
N THR A 177 -1.90 -18.20 -5.90
CA THR A 177 -2.99 -18.26 -4.94
C THR A 177 -2.83 -17.24 -3.82
N PHE A 178 -3.93 -16.96 -3.12
CA PHE A 178 -3.95 -16.19 -1.89
C PHE A 178 -3.01 -16.80 -0.82
N ASP A 179 -3.08 -18.12 -0.63
CA ASP A 179 -2.26 -18.82 0.37
C ASP A 179 -0.75 -18.71 0.08
N GLN A 180 -0.36 -18.74 -1.19
CA GLN A 180 1.03 -18.52 -1.57
C GLN A 180 1.49 -17.11 -1.18
N ARG A 181 0.63 -16.09 -1.27
CA ARG A 181 0.96 -14.74 -0.81
C ARG A 181 1.14 -14.69 0.70
N VAL A 182 0.20 -15.25 1.46
CA VAL A 182 0.27 -15.29 2.93
C VAL A 182 1.53 -16.03 3.38
N GLN A 183 1.83 -17.19 2.79
CA GLN A 183 3.05 -17.95 3.11
C GLN A 183 4.33 -17.16 2.81
N ASN A 184 4.37 -16.42 1.68
CA ASN A 184 5.54 -15.61 1.35
C ASN A 184 5.69 -14.42 2.32
N ILE A 185 4.58 -13.80 2.74
CA ILE A 185 4.59 -12.75 3.78
C ILE A 185 5.18 -13.29 5.09
N HIS A 186 4.70 -14.43 5.59
CA HIS A 186 5.21 -14.99 6.83
C HIS A 186 6.70 -15.37 6.76
N MET A 187 7.15 -15.89 5.62
CA MET A 187 8.57 -16.17 5.41
C MET A 187 9.39 -14.87 5.47
N LEU A 188 8.91 -13.78 4.84
CA LEU A 188 9.58 -12.48 4.85
C LEU A 188 9.61 -11.86 6.25
N GLN A 189 8.51 -11.95 7.01
CA GLN A 189 8.47 -11.53 8.42
C GLN A 189 9.47 -12.31 9.26
N GLY A 190 9.57 -13.63 9.06
CA GLY A 190 10.55 -14.49 9.74
C GLY A 190 12.00 -14.11 9.45
N LEU A 191 12.27 -13.43 8.34
CA LEU A 191 13.58 -12.86 7.98
C LEU A 191 13.78 -11.42 8.49
N GLY A 192 12.83 -10.88 9.24
CA GLY A 192 12.90 -9.55 9.84
C GLY A 192 12.65 -8.39 8.86
N PHE A 193 11.96 -8.62 7.74
CA PHE A 193 11.47 -7.53 6.91
C PHE A 193 10.25 -6.87 7.53
N GLU A 194 10.16 -5.56 7.42
CA GLU A 194 8.86 -4.87 7.50
C GLU A 194 7.98 -5.29 6.33
N ILE A 195 6.69 -5.45 6.58
CA ILE A 195 5.72 -5.80 5.55
C ILE A 195 4.81 -4.63 5.21
N CYS A 196 4.67 -4.37 3.92
CA CYS A 196 3.62 -3.53 3.37
C CYS A 196 2.63 -4.45 2.65
N SER A 197 1.43 -4.61 3.18
CA SER A 197 0.42 -5.49 2.59
C SER A 197 -0.98 -4.89 2.74
N GLY A 198 -1.73 -4.94 1.66
CA GLY A 198 -3.07 -4.38 1.58
C GLY A 198 -3.85 -4.94 0.40
N GLY A 199 -4.81 -4.16 -0.12
CA GLY A 199 -5.69 -4.64 -1.16
C GLY A 199 -6.13 -3.60 -2.17
N ILE A 200 -6.96 -4.08 -3.10
CA ILE A 200 -7.62 -3.27 -4.12
C ILE A 200 -9.13 -3.46 -3.94
N ILE A 201 -9.86 -2.36 -3.85
CA ILE A 201 -11.30 -2.33 -3.66
C ILE A 201 -11.98 -1.89 -4.97
N GLY A 202 -13.07 -2.55 -5.33
CA GLY A 202 -13.86 -2.22 -6.54
C GLY A 202 -13.62 -3.17 -7.72
N MET A 203 -13.06 -4.37 -7.47
CA MET A 203 -12.83 -5.39 -8.50
C MET A 203 -14.04 -6.31 -8.72
N GLY A 204 -15.17 -6.05 -8.04
CA GLY A 204 -16.39 -6.87 -8.07
C GLY A 204 -16.56 -7.79 -6.86
N GLU A 205 -15.70 -7.65 -5.86
CA GLU A 205 -15.80 -8.33 -4.57
C GLU A 205 -16.99 -7.81 -3.74
N SER A 206 -17.48 -8.64 -2.84
CA SER A 206 -18.52 -8.26 -1.87
C SER A 206 -17.93 -7.49 -0.67
N LYS A 207 -18.79 -6.80 0.11
CA LYS A 207 -18.39 -6.20 1.40
C LYS A 207 -17.81 -7.25 2.35
N ALA A 208 -18.33 -8.47 2.33
CA ALA A 208 -17.81 -9.58 3.11
C ALA A 208 -16.38 -9.94 2.68
N ASP A 209 -16.07 -9.92 1.39
CA ASP A 209 -14.72 -10.15 0.89
C ASP A 209 -13.74 -9.04 1.33
N VAL A 210 -14.18 -7.77 1.32
CA VAL A 210 -13.37 -6.66 1.85
C VAL A 210 -13.03 -6.88 3.32
N VAL A 211 -14.04 -7.26 4.13
CA VAL A 211 -13.86 -7.57 5.55
C VAL A 211 -12.91 -8.75 5.74
N ASP A 212 -13.10 -9.85 5.02
CA ASP A 212 -12.28 -11.06 5.15
C ASP A 212 -10.80 -10.78 4.80
N MET A 213 -10.54 -9.94 3.78
CA MET A 213 -9.19 -9.48 3.48
C MET A 213 -8.58 -8.65 4.63
N LEU A 214 -9.34 -7.72 5.19
CA LEU A 214 -8.86 -6.87 6.29
C LEU A 214 -8.67 -7.66 7.59
N LEU A 215 -9.47 -8.68 7.85
CA LEU A 215 -9.28 -9.59 8.97
C LEU A 215 -8.00 -10.43 8.82
N GLU A 216 -7.69 -10.92 7.63
CA GLU A 216 -6.41 -11.58 7.36
C GLU A 216 -5.23 -10.62 7.58
N LEU A 217 -5.34 -9.35 7.13
CA LEU A 217 -4.33 -8.32 7.38
C LEU A 217 -4.18 -8.00 8.88
N ARG A 218 -5.27 -8.07 9.65
CA ARG A 218 -5.21 -7.97 11.11
C ARG A 218 -4.37 -9.09 11.74
N GLU A 219 -4.49 -10.31 11.24
CA GLU A 219 -3.67 -11.44 11.73
C GLU A 219 -2.20 -11.33 11.30
N ILE A 220 -1.95 -10.83 10.09
CA ILE A 220 -0.60 -10.59 9.56
C ILE A 220 0.13 -9.46 10.30
N GLN A 221 -0.60 -8.43 10.79
CA GLN A 221 -0.02 -7.25 11.43
C GLN A 221 1.07 -6.56 10.59
N PRO A 222 0.78 -6.11 9.35
CA PRO A 222 1.78 -5.43 8.53
C PRO A 222 2.11 -4.06 9.12
N GLU A 223 3.34 -3.58 8.91
CA GLU A 223 3.77 -2.22 9.28
C GLU A 223 3.10 -1.15 8.42
N ALA A 224 2.74 -1.48 7.18
CA ALA A 224 1.97 -0.59 6.31
C ALA A 224 0.84 -1.33 5.59
N LEU A 225 -0.33 -0.69 5.52
CA LEU A 225 -1.53 -1.23 4.91
C LEU A 225 -2.04 -0.26 3.83
N PRO A 226 -1.62 -0.44 2.56
CA PRO A 226 -2.14 0.34 1.44
C PRO A 226 -3.52 -0.17 1.01
N ILE A 227 -4.48 0.72 0.93
CA ILE A 227 -5.76 0.50 0.25
C ILE A 227 -5.71 1.25 -1.07
N ASN A 228 -5.96 0.52 -2.15
CA ASN A 228 -6.13 1.03 -3.48
C ASN A 228 -7.61 0.96 -3.85
N PHE A 229 -8.16 2.03 -4.41
CA PHE A 229 -9.47 2.00 -5.02
C PHE A 229 -9.28 1.88 -6.52
N LEU A 230 -9.98 0.92 -7.14
CA LEU A 230 -9.76 0.56 -8.53
C LEU A 230 -9.90 1.78 -9.46
N LEU A 231 -8.88 1.98 -10.27
CA LEU A 231 -8.92 2.83 -11.45
C LEU A 231 -8.92 1.90 -12.66
N PRO A 232 -10.05 1.77 -13.40
CA PRO A 232 -10.12 0.91 -14.57
C PRO A 232 -9.16 1.36 -15.66
N ILE A 233 -8.13 0.56 -15.95
CA ILE A 233 -7.13 0.87 -16.98
C ILE A 233 -7.55 0.19 -18.28
N LYS A 234 -7.75 0.97 -19.31
CA LYS A 234 -8.10 0.47 -20.66
C LYS A 234 -7.07 -0.57 -21.13
N GLY A 235 -7.56 -1.70 -21.60
CA GLY A 235 -6.70 -2.80 -22.05
C GLY A 235 -6.41 -3.85 -20.98
N THR A 236 -6.79 -3.63 -19.71
CA THR A 236 -6.80 -4.69 -18.69
C THR A 236 -8.14 -5.43 -18.67
N PRO A 237 -8.22 -6.67 -18.14
CA PRO A 237 -9.49 -7.37 -17.97
C PRO A 237 -10.53 -6.57 -17.15
N LEU A 238 -10.11 -5.77 -16.17
CA LEU A 238 -10.97 -4.88 -15.37
C LEU A 238 -11.05 -3.45 -15.94
N GLY A 239 -10.60 -3.22 -17.17
CA GLY A 239 -10.60 -1.89 -17.79
C GLY A 239 -11.98 -1.28 -18.04
N ASN A 240 -13.05 -2.07 -17.97
CA ASN A 240 -14.44 -1.65 -18.08
C ASN A 240 -15.25 -2.10 -16.85
N ALA A 241 -14.60 -2.30 -15.69
CA ALA A 241 -15.30 -2.68 -14.47
C ALA A 241 -16.29 -1.60 -14.04
N ASP A 242 -17.46 -2.01 -13.54
CA ASP A 242 -18.39 -1.10 -12.88
C ASP A 242 -17.83 -0.72 -11.51
N ILE A 243 -17.51 0.55 -11.35
CA ILE A 243 -16.97 1.14 -10.12
C ILE A 243 -17.97 2.09 -9.45
N SER A 244 -19.24 2.05 -9.84
CA SER A 244 -20.28 2.95 -9.32
C SER A 244 -20.46 2.85 -7.79
N GLN A 245 -20.09 1.72 -7.21
CA GLN A 245 -20.09 1.51 -5.76
C GLN A 245 -18.97 2.24 -5.02
N LEU A 246 -17.91 2.68 -5.71
CA LEU A 246 -16.79 3.40 -5.09
C LEU A 246 -17.13 4.87 -4.90
N THR A 247 -18.14 5.16 -4.06
CA THR A 247 -18.42 6.53 -3.62
C THR A 247 -17.37 6.97 -2.60
N THR A 248 -17.24 8.28 -2.38
CA THR A 248 -16.36 8.84 -1.34
C THR A 248 -16.69 8.26 0.02
N GLU A 249 -17.99 8.12 0.34
CA GLU A 249 -18.48 7.60 1.62
C GLU A 249 -18.09 6.12 1.80
N TYR A 250 -18.30 5.28 0.79
CA TYR A 250 -17.91 3.87 0.85
C TYR A 250 -16.39 3.72 0.98
N CYS A 251 -15.62 4.43 0.18
CA CYS A 251 -14.17 4.43 0.26
C CYS A 251 -13.68 4.86 1.66
N MET A 252 -14.30 5.87 2.25
CA MET A 252 -13.99 6.33 3.61
C MET A 252 -14.32 5.27 4.65
N LYS A 253 -15.48 4.59 4.57
CA LYS A 253 -15.85 3.47 5.47
C LYS A 253 -14.80 2.35 5.42
N VAL A 254 -14.30 2.01 4.24
CA VAL A 254 -13.22 1.00 4.08
C VAL A 254 -11.93 1.44 4.79
N LEU A 255 -11.52 2.70 4.65
CA LEU A 255 -10.32 3.24 5.31
C LEU A 255 -10.52 3.30 6.85
N CYS A 256 -11.68 3.70 7.31
CA CYS A 256 -12.03 3.67 8.73
C CYS A 256 -11.96 2.24 9.29
N LEU A 257 -12.54 1.27 8.57
CA LEU A 257 -12.49 -0.14 8.98
C LEU A 257 -11.05 -0.65 9.03
N ALA A 258 -10.21 -0.32 8.04
CA ALA A 258 -8.79 -0.69 8.04
C ALA A 258 -8.06 -0.12 9.28
N ARG A 259 -8.32 1.14 9.65
CA ARG A 259 -7.76 1.77 10.87
C ARG A 259 -8.27 1.09 12.13
N LEU A 260 -9.53 0.72 12.19
CA LEU A 260 -10.11 0.06 13.37
C LEU A 260 -9.56 -1.36 13.58
N LEU A 261 -9.30 -2.10 12.49
CA LEU A 261 -8.80 -3.48 12.54
C LEU A 261 -7.28 -3.57 12.71
N VAL A 262 -6.52 -2.63 12.12
CA VAL A 262 -5.05 -2.63 12.16
C VAL A 262 -4.54 -1.25 12.60
N PRO A 263 -4.82 -0.86 13.87
CA PRO A 263 -4.66 0.53 14.32
C PRO A 263 -3.22 1.03 14.35
N LYS A 264 -2.24 0.14 14.42
CA LYS A 264 -0.80 0.49 14.48
C LYS A 264 -0.13 0.59 13.11
N ALA A 265 -0.73 0.04 12.06
CA ALA A 265 -0.17 0.11 10.71
C ALA A 265 -0.20 1.54 10.13
N ASP A 266 0.73 1.82 9.21
CA ASP A 266 0.65 3.00 8.35
C ASP A 266 -0.49 2.76 7.34
N ILE A 267 -1.68 3.30 7.60
CA ILE A 267 -2.80 3.19 6.66
C ILE A 267 -2.58 4.17 5.53
N ARG A 268 -2.55 3.65 4.30
CA ARG A 268 -2.33 4.46 3.10
C ARG A 268 -3.52 4.40 2.17
N CYS A 269 -4.07 5.55 1.83
CA CYS A 269 -4.86 5.67 0.61
C CYS A 269 -3.87 5.79 -0.56
N ALA A 270 -3.72 4.69 -1.32
CA ALA A 270 -2.78 4.61 -2.42
C ALA A 270 -3.46 5.03 -3.74
N ALA A 271 -3.64 4.14 -4.71
CA ALA A 271 -4.33 4.50 -5.95
C ALA A 271 -5.80 4.89 -5.70
N GLY A 272 -6.29 5.88 -6.46
CA GLY A 272 -7.67 6.38 -6.38
C GLY A 272 -7.88 7.57 -5.45
N ARG A 273 -6.86 7.99 -4.67
CA ARG A 273 -6.96 9.13 -3.76
C ARG A 273 -7.47 10.38 -4.46
N GLU A 274 -6.86 10.75 -5.55
CA GLU A 274 -7.15 11.97 -6.31
C GLU A 274 -8.52 11.94 -7.01
N VAL A 275 -9.10 10.74 -7.16
CA VAL A 275 -10.39 10.54 -7.81
C VAL A 275 -11.53 10.54 -6.79
N TYR A 276 -11.39 9.71 -5.75
CA TYR A 276 -12.49 9.45 -4.79
C TYR A 276 -12.50 10.40 -3.59
N PHE A 277 -11.42 11.14 -3.32
CA PHE A 277 -11.32 12.05 -2.18
C PHE A 277 -11.00 13.50 -2.55
N LYS A 278 -11.24 13.88 -3.81
CA LYS A 278 -11.02 15.26 -4.26
C LYS A 278 -11.90 16.23 -3.47
N GLY A 279 -11.27 17.15 -2.75
CA GLY A 279 -11.94 18.12 -1.88
C GLY A 279 -12.24 17.60 -0.46
N GLU A 280 -11.95 16.34 -0.17
CA GLU A 280 -12.14 15.72 1.15
C GLU A 280 -10.80 15.34 1.82
N GLU A 281 -9.71 15.95 1.38
CA GLU A 281 -8.34 15.60 1.79
C GLU A 281 -8.14 15.72 3.31
N LYS A 282 -8.78 16.70 3.94
CA LYS A 282 -8.71 16.88 5.40
C LYS A 282 -9.34 15.71 6.14
N LYS A 283 -10.52 15.25 5.71
CA LYS A 283 -11.19 14.08 6.30
C LYS A 283 -10.39 12.82 6.05
N LEU A 284 -9.88 12.65 4.82
CA LEU A 284 -9.03 11.54 4.47
C LEU A 284 -7.82 11.45 5.42
N LEU A 285 -7.06 12.53 5.57
CA LEU A 285 -5.84 12.59 6.39
C LEU A 285 -6.13 12.46 7.89
N SER A 286 -7.36 12.68 8.34
CA SER A 286 -7.75 12.36 9.72
C SER A 286 -7.83 10.86 9.99
N VAL A 287 -7.97 10.03 8.95
CA VAL A 287 -8.07 8.57 9.05
C VAL A 287 -6.77 7.88 8.62
N VAL A 288 -6.18 8.32 7.50
CA VAL A 288 -4.92 7.78 6.98
C VAL A 288 -3.72 8.61 7.42
N ASP A 289 -2.56 7.99 7.49
CA ASP A 289 -1.31 8.64 7.92
C ASP A 289 -0.18 8.48 6.89
N SER A 290 -0.49 7.96 5.69
CA SER A 290 0.49 7.79 4.63
C SER A 290 -0.12 8.01 3.25
N ILE A 291 0.61 8.68 2.36
CA ILE A 291 0.21 8.92 0.97
C ILE A 291 1.42 8.80 0.03
N PHE A 292 1.14 8.64 -1.27
CA PHE A 292 2.13 8.83 -2.32
C PHE A 292 2.13 10.27 -2.81
N ALA A 293 3.31 10.80 -3.11
CA ALA A 293 3.52 11.95 -3.99
C ALA A 293 4.18 11.46 -5.28
N SER A 294 3.96 12.13 -6.39
CA SER A 294 4.56 11.87 -7.72
C SER A 294 3.98 10.71 -8.56
N GLY A 295 2.85 10.13 -8.22
CA GLY A 295 2.16 9.15 -9.07
C GLY A 295 2.31 7.70 -8.66
N TYR A 296 1.78 6.83 -9.51
CA TYR A 296 1.70 5.37 -9.33
C TYR A 296 2.50 4.66 -10.43
N LEU A 297 2.54 3.33 -10.42
CA LEU A 297 3.38 2.55 -11.35
C LEU A 297 3.17 2.90 -12.84
N THR A 298 1.92 3.03 -13.26
CA THR A 298 1.54 3.29 -14.66
C THR A 298 0.61 4.49 -14.81
N GLU A 299 0.24 5.14 -13.72
CA GLU A 299 -0.68 6.27 -13.69
C GLU A 299 -0.03 7.49 -13.04
N GLY A 300 -0.41 8.69 -13.48
CA GLY A 300 0.01 9.95 -12.87
C GLY A 300 -0.55 10.15 -11.46
N GLY A 301 0.04 11.05 -10.71
CA GLY A 301 -0.42 11.46 -9.38
C GLY A 301 -0.10 12.92 -9.12
N GLN A 302 -0.46 13.39 -7.92
CA GLN A 302 -0.22 14.76 -7.48
C GLN A 302 1.27 15.02 -7.26
N GLY A 303 1.78 16.15 -7.75
CA GLY A 303 3.18 16.57 -7.52
C GLY A 303 3.49 16.80 -6.05
N ILE A 304 4.80 16.86 -5.73
CA ILE A 304 5.24 17.00 -4.33
C ILE A 304 4.75 18.30 -3.70
N GLU A 305 4.89 19.42 -4.37
CA GLU A 305 4.52 20.75 -3.87
C GLU A 305 3.03 20.82 -3.50
N ASP A 306 2.17 20.33 -4.39
CA ASP A 306 0.73 20.27 -4.15
C ASP A 306 0.39 19.29 -3.03
N THR A 307 1.13 18.18 -2.91
CA THR A 307 0.97 17.20 -1.83
C THR A 307 1.33 17.81 -0.48
N LEU A 308 2.46 18.50 -0.38
CA LEU A 308 2.89 19.19 0.84
C LEU A 308 1.88 20.27 1.25
N LYS A 309 1.42 21.05 0.28
CA LYS A 309 0.38 22.06 0.51
C LYS A 309 -0.91 21.42 1.01
N THR A 310 -1.38 20.34 0.40
CA THR A 310 -2.58 19.62 0.83
C THR A 310 -2.48 19.16 2.29
N ILE A 311 -1.32 18.61 2.69
CA ILE A 311 -1.09 18.15 4.06
C ILE A 311 -1.13 19.32 5.05
N THR A 312 -0.43 20.42 4.75
CA THR A 312 -0.36 21.59 5.63
C THR A 312 -1.69 22.35 5.71
N ASP A 313 -2.41 22.52 4.61
CA ASP A 313 -3.74 23.14 4.58
C ASP A 313 -4.76 22.31 5.39
N ALA A 314 -4.59 20.99 5.43
CA ALA A 314 -5.40 20.10 6.27
C ALA A 314 -5.03 20.16 7.77
N GLY A 315 -3.94 20.82 8.13
CA GLY A 315 -3.46 20.98 9.51
C GLY A 315 -2.54 19.87 10.01
N PHE A 316 -1.97 19.08 9.09
CA PHE A 316 -1.01 18.01 9.41
C PHE A 316 0.43 18.43 9.14
N THR A 317 1.37 17.67 9.68
CA THR A 317 2.80 17.80 9.43
C THR A 317 3.31 16.62 8.59
N TYR A 318 4.42 16.83 7.87
CA TYR A 318 5.08 15.77 7.10
C TYR A 318 6.57 15.60 7.42
N GLU A 319 7.12 16.46 8.28
CA GLU A 319 8.52 16.40 8.64
C GLU A 319 8.83 15.10 9.41
N ILE A 320 9.94 14.47 9.08
CA ILE A 320 10.51 13.41 9.90
C ILE A 320 11.19 14.10 11.07
N GLU A 321 10.71 13.88 12.30
CA GLU A 321 11.48 14.26 13.47
C GLU A 321 12.83 13.55 13.39
N SER A 322 13.91 14.32 13.23
CA SER A 322 15.27 13.80 13.34
C SER A 322 15.43 13.16 14.72
N ALA A 323 15.75 11.87 14.73
CA ALA A 323 16.01 11.11 15.94
C ALA A 323 17.18 11.67 16.74
#